data_18057c156297f4c58bfea97c78a748df
#
_entry.id   18057c156297f4c58bfea97c78a748df
#
_cell.length_a   1.000
_cell.length_b   1.000
_cell.length_c   1.000
_cell.angle_alpha   90.00
_cell.angle_beta   90.00
_cell.angle_gamma   90.00
#
_symmetry.space_group_name_H-M   'P 1'
#
loop_
_entity.id
_entity.type
_entity.pdbx_description
1 polymer ?
#
loop_
_entity_poly.entity_id
_entity_poly.type
_entity_poly.pdbx_seq_one_letter_code
_entity_poly.pdbx_strand_id
1 'polypeptide(L)'
;MNRQLRPLLALILTSLLAACGGTAPALDRSASSFEADWSEQTIAPSFNIAYHDRVSLNEKEAKRSPYNTHQTLFSIVRRAKDTLDGAFFEINAQDAVDELIKAKQRGVRVRLVTDSDNMVELSNPAKQREAITRLKAAGIPVVEDKRSGFMHHKFMVLDGHTVWTGSTNLTPTSLYHHNNNALTIRSKELASVFTAEFERLFSDRAFGSSERPSVAPSRVMPFKMGSVQAFFSPRGGGRQAVLDEMDKARKRIRLMTFSFTDAELGMVIADKAANGVLVEGVFDRWLAASRYSLFPKFKEQGLNVWLDGNEALMHHKVILIDDATVITGSFNFSQNAEANNNEALLIIRNAPDLVKAYDDEFKRLVQAAKTNRPPRQKPQDPEHQTGDVP
;
A
#
# COMPACT_ATOMS: atom_id res chain seq x y z
N MET A 1 29.16 23.56 75.67
CA MET A 1 30.37 24.13 74.98
C MET A 1 30.69 23.36 73.72
N ASN A 2 30.65 24.08 72.65
CA ASN A 2 31.42 23.86 71.37
C ASN A 2 31.21 22.54 70.61
N ARG A 3 30.60 22.72 69.48
CA ARG A 3 31.06 23.02 68.09
C ARG A 3 31.45 21.78 67.27
N GLN A 4 30.62 21.54 66.26
CA GLN A 4 30.99 21.41 64.86
C GLN A 4 31.92 20.25 64.47
N LEU A 5 31.39 19.42 63.57
CA LEU A 5 31.89 19.31 62.17
C LEU A 5 31.03 18.30 61.40
N ARG A 6 30.43 18.81 60.38
CA ARG A 6 29.89 18.12 59.20
C ARG A 6 31.07 17.74 58.28
N PRO A 7 30.81 17.22 57.08
CA PRO A 7 30.15 16.03 56.59
C PRO A 7 31.11 15.29 55.61
N LEU A 8 30.76 14.21 55.07
CA LEU A 8 31.08 13.67 53.74
C LEU A 8 30.94 12.14 53.75
N LEU A 9 29.82 11.69 53.26
CA LEU A 9 29.77 10.42 52.52
C LEU A 9 28.29 10.19 52.08
N ALA A 10 27.92 10.96 51.07
CA ALA A 10 26.71 10.72 50.33
C ALA A 10 26.97 11.13 48.86
N LEU A 11 27.71 10.31 48.19
CA LEU A 11 27.82 10.31 46.72
C LEU A 11 28.57 9.04 46.31
N ILE A 12 27.86 8.07 45.84
CA ILE A 12 28.24 7.00 44.91
C ILE A 12 27.20 5.85 45.14
N LEU A 13 26.00 5.99 44.57
CA LEU A 13 25.15 4.90 44.14
C LEU A 13 23.95 5.40 43.33
N THR A 14 24.26 6.08 42.19
CA THR A 14 23.27 6.36 41.16
C THR A 14 23.98 6.42 39.82
N SER A 15 24.41 5.31 39.31
CA SER A 15 24.83 5.18 37.92
C SER A 15 25.01 3.70 37.56
N LEU A 16 23.89 3.00 37.37
CA LEU A 16 23.88 1.72 36.61
C LEU A 16 22.40 1.26 36.40
N LEU A 17 21.61 2.09 35.71
CA LEU A 17 20.31 1.68 35.15
C LEU A 17 19.95 2.62 34.00
N ALA A 18 20.80 2.66 32.99
CA ALA A 18 20.52 3.36 31.75
C ALA A 18 21.33 2.73 30.62
N ALA A 19 20.91 1.57 30.17
CA ALA A 19 21.34 1.02 28.88
C ALA A 19 20.50 -0.21 28.57
N CYS A 20 19.29 -0.02 28.05
CA CYS A 20 18.57 -0.94 27.17
C CYS A 20 17.21 -0.30 26.77
N GLY A 21 17.26 0.92 26.34
CA GLY A 21 16.15 1.60 25.66
C GLY A 21 16.65 2.04 24.31
N GLY A 22 16.79 1.09 23.39
CA GLY A 22 16.99 1.42 21.98
C GLY A 22 15.69 2.05 21.46
N THR A 23 15.59 3.37 21.52
CA THR A 23 14.59 4.13 20.79
C THR A 23 14.85 3.87 19.31
N ALA A 24 13.86 3.29 18.61
CA ALA A 24 13.84 3.29 17.15
C ALA A 24 14.12 4.71 16.67
N PRO A 25 14.93 4.89 15.59
CA PRO A 25 15.21 6.21 15.09
C PRO A 25 13.88 6.88 14.77
N ALA A 26 13.58 7.96 15.47
CA ALA A 26 12.46 8.82 15.16
C ALA A 26 12.66 9.31 13.73
N LEU A 27 11.74 8.92 12.83
CA LEU A 27 11.57 9.58 11.55
C LEU A 27 11.10 11.00 11.88
N ASP A 28 12.06 11.91 12.02
CA ASP A 28 11.79 13.33 12.16
C ASP A 28 11.30 13.88 10.81
N ARG A 29 10.03 13.62 10.53
CA ARG A 29 9.28 14.33 9.51
C ARG A 29 8.11 14.98 10.23
N SER A 30 8.30 16.23 10.62
CA SER A 30 7.25 17.06 11.17
C SER A 30 6.00 17.01 10.30
N ALA A 31 4.83 16.83 10.91
CA ALA A 31 3.52 16.88 10.24
C ALA A 31 3.31 18.20 9.48
N SER A 32 4.12 19.22 9.75
CA SER A 32 4.14 20.52 9.06
C SER A 32 4.58 20.45 7.59
N SER A 33 5.32 19.41 7.16
CA SER A 33 5.73 19.28 5.75
C SER A 33 4.60 18.84 4.83
N PHE A 34 3.54 18.22 5.36
CA PHE A 34 2.38 17.82 4.57
C PHE A 34 1.46 18.99 4.21
N GLU A 35 1.54 20.10 4.94
CA GLU A 35 0.69 21.28 4.71
C GLU A 35 1.31 22.36 3.81
N ALA A 36 2.62 22.35 3.63
CA ALA A 36 3.33 23.56 3.18
C ALA A 36 3.43 23.77 1.66
N ASP A 37 3.31 22.73 0.80
CA ASP A 37 3.44 22.94 -0.65
C ASP A 37 2.59 21.94 -1.48
N TRP A 38 1.29 22.16 -1.51
CA TRP A 38 0.38 21.48 -2.42
C TRP A 38 0.42 22.07 -3.83
N SER A 39 1.59 22.21 -4.40
CA SER A 39 1.72 22.61 -5.81
C SER A 39 1.38 21.44 -6.74
N GLU A 40 1.00 21.74 -7.99
CA GLU A 40 0.90 20.73 -9.06
C GLU A 40 2.21 19.93 -9.17
N GLN A 41 2.09 18.65 -9.55
CA GLN A 41 3.20 17.73 -9.73
C GLN A 41 3.94 17.36 -8.43
N THR A 42 3.22 17.23 -7.32
CA THR A 42 3.75 16.67 -6.06
C THR A 42 3.36 15.21 -5.87
N ILE A 43 4.26 14.44 -5.27
CA ILE A 43 4.05 13.04 -4.86
C ILE A 43 4.44 12.91 -3.40
N ALA A 44 3.51 12.44 -2.57
CA ALA A 44 3.74 12.19 -1.15
C ALA A 44 3.43 10.74 -0.81
N PRO A 45 4.41 9.95 -0.35
CA PRO A 45 4.16 8.59 0.14
C PRO A 45 3.64 8.60 1.56
N SER A 46 2.85 7.58 1.89
CA SER A 46 2.45 7.26 3.26
C SER A 46 2.52 5.74 3.47
N PHE A 47 2.86 5.34 4.69
CA PHE A 47 3.03 3.93 5.03
C PHE A 47 2.29 3.63 6.34
N ASN A 48 1.61 2.50 6.38
CA ASN A 48 1.10 2.00 7.64
C ASN A 48 2.27 1.45 8.45
N ILE A 49 2.58 2.13 9.53
CA ILE A 49 3.46 1.59 10.54
C ILE A 49 2.55 0.72 11.43
N ALA A 50 2.58 -0.57 11.17
CA ALA A 50 2.03 -1.53 12.10
C ALA A 50 2.92 -1.49 13.34
N TYR A 51 2.36 -1.06 14.47
CA TYR A 51 3.09 -0.93 15.72
C TYR A 51 3.37 -2.30 16.30
N HIS A 52 4.59 -2.78 16.14
CA HIS A 52 5.02 -4.08 16.59
C HIS A 52 6.28 -4.04 17.38
N ASP A 53 6.10 -3.87 18.64
CA ASP A 53 7.00 -4.49 19.60
C ASP A 53 6.26 -5.53 20.47
N ARG A 54 4.97 -5.73 20.28
CA ARG A 54 4.15 -6.67 21.09
C ARG A 54 2.90 -7.12 20.33
N VAL A 55 2.55 -8.35 20.59
CA VAL A 55 1.47 -9.24 20.15
C VAL A 55 0.04 -8.65 20.03
N SER A 56 -0.21 -7.44 20.38
CA SER A 56 -1.52 -6.81 20.19
C SER A 56 -1.38 -5.60 19.29
N LEU A 57 -1.87 -5.76 18.09
CA LEU A 57 -2.11 -4.66 17.16
C LEU A 57 -2.98 -3.61 17.84
N ASN A 58 -2.39 -2.51 18.25
CA ASN A 58 -3.13 -1.47 18.92
C ASN A 58 -3.75 -0.54 17.87
N GLU A 59 -4.96 -0.89 17.43
CA GLU A 59 -5.75 -0.10 16.47
C GLU A 59 -5.89 1.38 16.92
N LYS A 60 -5.98 1.61 18.23
CA LYS A 60 -6.04 2.97 18.77
C LYS A 60 -4.77 3.78 18.50
N GLU A 61 -3.61 3.14 18.56
CA GLU A 61 -2.34 3.80 18.22
C GLU A 61 -2.19 3.97 16.72
N ALA A 62 -2.55 2.95 15.93
CA ALA A 62 -2.58 3.06 14.47
C ALA A 62 -3.47 4.21 14.00
N LYS A 63 -4.67 4.37 14.59
CA LYS A 63 -5.58 5.49 14.30
C LYS A 63 -5.00 6.86 14.62
N ARG A 64 -4.07 6.95 15.56
CA ARG A 64 -3.42 8.21 15.95
C ARG A 64 -2.15 8.52 15.16
N SER A 65 -1.59 7.56 14.46
CA SER A 65 -0.37 7.76 13.68
C SER A 65 -0.60 8.73 12.53
N PRO A 66 0.08 9.87 12.50
CA PRO A 66 -0.09 10.87 11.45
C PRO A 66 0.43 10.42 10.09
N TYR A 67 1.20 9.33 10.04
CA TYR A 67 1.91 8.85 8.85
C TYR A 67 1.19 7.73 8.12
N ASN A 68 0.16 7.12 8.74
CA ASN A 68 -0.56 6.01 8.16
C ASN A 68 -1.43 6.44 6.97
N THR A 69 -1.65 5.50 6.06
CA THR A 69 -2.37 5.74 4.80
C THR A 69 -3.78 6.30 4.99
N HIS A 70 -4.48 5.91 6.07
CA HIS A 70 -5.81 6.43 6.38
C HIS A 70 -5.80 7.94 6.71
N GLN A 71 -4.76 8.45 7.38
CA GLN A 71 -4.69 9.88 7.73
C GLN A 71 -4.55 10.73 6.48
N THR A 72 -3.71 10.30 5.52
CA THR A 72 -3.58 11.01 4.25
C THR A 72 -4.89 10.97 3.47
N LEU A 73 -5.54 9.78 3.39
CA LEU A 73 -6.82 9.63 2.72
C LEU A 73 -7.90 10.52 3.35
N PHE A 74 -8.10 10.43 4.68
CA PHE A 74 -9.13 11.20 5.36
C PHE A 74 -8.88 12.71 5.27
N SER A 75 -7.60 13.13 5.34
CA SER A 75 -7.24 14.53 5.15
C SER A 75 -7.66 15.06 3.78
N ILE A 76 -7.37 14.32 2.69
CA ILE A 76 -7.76 14.76 1.36
C ILE A 76 -9.28 14.68 1.15
N VAL A 77 -9.97 13.65 1.67
CA VAL A 77 -11.44 13.53 1.61
C VAL A 77 -12.12 14.73 2.29
N ARG A 78 -11.60 15.16 3.45
CA ARG A 78 -12.13 16.35 4.15
C ARG A 78 -11.95 17.65 3.38
N ARG A 79 -10.94 17.74 2.52
CA ARG A 79 -10.62 18.91 1.68
C ARG A 79 -11.32 18.92 0.33
N ALA A 80 -11.89 17.80 -0.10
CA ALA A 80 -12.61 17.71 -1.36
C ALA A 80 -13.78 18.69 -1.39
N LYS A 81 -13.93 19.39 -2.54
CA LYS A 81 -14.93 20.44 -2.76
C LYS A 81 -16.02 20.01 -3.74
N ASP A 82 -15.62 19.33 -4.81
CA ASP A 82 -16.51 19.07 -5.94
C ASP A 82 -16.77 17.57 -6.13
N THR A 83 -15.73 16.73 -6.22
CA THR A 83 -15.87 15.33 -6.62
C THR A 83 -14.94 14.38 -5.88
N LEU A 84 -15.47 13.18 -5.59
CA LEU A 84 -14.75 12.02 -5.09
C LEU A 84 -15.20 10.80 -5.89
N ASP A 85 -14.31 10.24 -6.69
CA ASP A 85 -14.53 9.04 -7.51
C ASP A 85 -13.55 7.95 -7.05
N GLY A 86 -14.06 6.92 -6.36
CA GLY A 86 -13.23 5.89 -5.72
C GLY A 86 -13.49 4.49 -6.25
N ALA A 87 -12.43 3.73 -6.54
CA ALA A 87 -12.48 2.31 -6.84
C ALA A 87 -11.67 1.55 -5.79
N PHE A 88 -12.34 0.73 -4.99
CA PHE A 88 -11.74 -0.04 -3.91
C PHE A 88 -12.25 -1.48 -3.93
N PHE A 89 -11.31 -2.43 -3.92
CA PHE A 89 -11.64 -3.85 -3.86
C PHE A 89 -12.58 -4.15 -2.70
N GLU A 90 -12.29 -3.61 -1.51
CA GLU A 90 -13.10 -3.83 -0.33
C GLU A 90 -13.36 -2.53 0.44
N ILE A 91 -14.62 -2.34 0.86
CA ILE A 91 -15.07 -1.19 1.66
C ILE A 91 -15.84 -1.72 2.87
N ASN A 92 -15.22 -1.65 4.06
CA ASN A 92 -15.85 -2.12 5.31
C ASN A 92 -15.48 -1.28 6.55
N ALA A 93 -14.48 -0.39 6.47
CA ALA A 93 -14.08 0.47 7.58
C ALA A 93 -15.13 1.57 7.82
N GLN A 94 -15.78 1.54 8.98
CA GLN A 94 -16.87 2.45 9.30
C GLN A 94 -16.43 3.91 9.37
N ASP A 95 -15.22 4.18 9.83
CA ASP A 95 -14.64 5.53 9.86
C ASP A 95 -14.33 6.08 8.46
N ALA A 96 -13.89 5.23 7.52
CA ALA A 96 -13.77 5.64 6.12
C ALA A 96 -15.15 5.94 5.50
N VAL A 97 -16.15 5.10 5.78
CA VAL A 97 -17.56 5.33 5.38
C VAL A 97 -18.08 6.65 5.94
N ASP A 98 -17.79 6.95 7.21
CA ASP A 98 -18.17 8.21 7.85
C ASP A 98 -17.58 9.43 7.12
N GLU A 99 -16.31 9.39 6.75
CA GLU A 99 -15.67 10.49 6.03
C GLU A 99 -16.28 10.70 4.63
N LEU A 100 -16.62 9.61 3.92
CA LEU A 100 -17.29 9.69 2.62
C LEU A 100 -18.71 10.26 2.74
N ILE A 101 -19.48 9.83 3.74
CA ILE A 101 -20.82 10.35 4.01
C ILE A 101 -20.75 11.83 4.38
N LYS A 102 -19.80 12.24 5.23
CA LYS A 102 -19.59 13.67 5.56
C LYS A 102 -19.22 14.50 4.32
N ALA A 103 -18.41 13.96 3.41
CA ALA A 103 -18.11 14.63 2.14
C ALA A 103 -19.38 14.83 1.31
N LYS A 104 -20.23 13.79 1.19
CA LYS A 104 -21.55 13.87 0.52
C LYS A 104 -22.44 14.92 1.16
N GLN A 105 -22.50 14.98 2.49
CA GLN A 105 -23.30 15.98 3.24
C GLN A 105 -22.81 17.40 3.02
N ARG A 106 -21.51 17.62 2.75
CA ARG A 106 -20.95 18.91 2.35
C ARG A 106 -21.29 19.32 0.91
N GLY A 107 -21.97 18.46 0.13
CA GLY A 107 -22.32 18.72 -1.25
C GLY A 107 -21.36 18.12 -2.28
N VAL A 108 -20.31 17.43 -1.85
CA VAL A 108 -19.37 16.74 -2.76
C VAL A 108 -20.08 15.61 -3.50
N ARG A 109 -19.89 15.49 -4.80
CA ARG A 109 -20.33 14.32 -5.57
C ARG A 109 -19.43 13.13 -5.27
N VAL A 110 -19.93 12.14 -4.56
CA VAL A 110 -19.21 10.91 -4.22
C VAL A 110 -19.75 9.75 -5.03
N ARG A 111 -18.87 8.98 -5.71
CA ARG A 111 -19.20 7.77 -6.46
C ARG A 111 -18.20 6.68 -6.15
N LEU A 112 -18.64 5.42 -6.07
CA LEU A 112 -17.79 4.30 -5.69
C LEU A 112 -17.97 3.10 -6.63
N VAL A 113 -16.87 2.39 -6.85
CA VAL A 113 -16.83 1.06 -7.47
C VAL A 113 -16.19 0.10 -6.47
N THR A 114 -16.76 -1.10 -6.34
CA THR A 114 -16.20 -2.16 -5.49
C THR A 114 -16.37 -3.53 -6.13
N ASP A 115 -15.69 -4.52 -5.60
CA ASP A 115 -15.80 -5.91 -6.02
C ASP A 115 -17.12 -6.52 -5.51
N SER A 116 -17.77 -7.38 -6.31
CA SER A 116 -19.05 -7.96 -5.98
C SER A 116 -19.01 -8.90 -4.76
N ASP A 117 -17.91 -9.61 -4.57
CA ASP A 117 -17.74 -10.51 -3.42
C ASP A 117 -17.68 -9.72 -2.10
N ASN A 118 -17.38 -8.45 -2.18
CA ASN A 118 -17.30 -7.53 -1.05
C ASN A 118 -18.57 -6.71 -0.79
N MET A 119 -19.63 -6.95 -1.54
CA MET A 119 -20.94 -6.32 -1.31
C MET A 119 -21.73 -6.94 -0.17
N VAL A 120 -21.44 -8.20 0.17
CA VAL A 120 -22.21 -9.00 1.13
C VAL A 120 -21.33 -9.50 2.28
N GLU A 121 -21.95 -9.89 3.38
CA GLU A 121 -21.24 -10.48 4.50
C GLU A 121 -20.74 -11.88 4.14
N LEU A 122 -19.47 -12.17 4.43
CA LEU A 122 -18.87 -13.49 4.15
C LEU A 122 -19.58 -14.62 4.88
N SER A 123 -20.03 -14.37 6.12
CA SER A 123 -20.76 -15.33 6.93
C SER A 123 -22.22 -15.52 6.50
N ASN A 124 -22.76 -14.59 5.73
CA ASN A 124 -24.15 -14.61 5.24
C ASN A 124 -24.27 -13.85 3.92
N PRO A 125 -24.06 -14.51 2.76
CA PRO A 125 -24.14 -13.88 1.44
C PRO A 125 -25.50 -13.27 1.08
N ALA A 126 -26.56 -13.58 1.83
CA ALA A 126 -27.86 -12.94 1.66
C ALA A 126 -27.94 -11.56 2.34
N LYS A 127 -26.96 -11.22 3.18
CA LYS A 127 -26.92 -9.95 3.92
C LYS A 127 -25.89 -9.00 3.30
N GLN A 128 -26.36 -7.83 2.86
CA GLN A 128 -25.47 -6.76 2.41
C GLN A 128 -24.60 -6.26 3.57
N ARG A 129 -23.30 -5.97 3.30
CA ARG A 129 -22.42 -5.37 4.30
C ARG A 129 -22.95 -4.03 4.79
N GLU A 130 -22.82 -3.78 6.09
CA GLU A 130 -23.27 -2.55 6.73
C GLU A 130 -22.67 -1.29 6.06
N ALA A 131 -21.40 -1.30 5.74
CA ALA A 131 -20.72 -0.22 5.04
C ALA A 131 -21.44 0.17 3.73
N ILE A 132 -21.76 -0.83 2.91
CA ILE A 132 -22.45 -0.64 1.63
C ILE A 132 -23.88 -0.14 1.85
N THR A 133 -24.58 -0.69 2.84
CA THR A 133 -25.95 -0.25 3.20
C THR A 133 -25.94 1.23 3.61
N ARG A 134 -25.00 1.65 4.45
CA ARG A 134 -24.84 3.04 4.91
C ARG A 134 -24.53 4.01 3.77
N LEU A 135 -23.60 3.64 2.88
CA LEU A 135 -23.22 4.44 1.70
C LEU A 135 -24.44 4.67 0.80
N LYS A 136 -25.19 3.59 0.47
CA LYS A 136 -26.39 3.68 -0.36
C LYS A 136 -27.49 4.52 0.30
N ALA A 137 -27.71 4.35 1.59
CA ALA A 137 -28.68 5.14 2.37
C ALA A 137 -28.33 6.64 2.38
N ALA A 138 -27.04 6.99 2.32
CA ALA A 138 -26.57 8.38 2.18
C ALA A 138 -26.66 8.93 0.74
N GLY A 139 -27.20 8.16 -0.21
CA GLY A 139 -27.30 8.58 -1.61
C GLY A 139 -25.97 8.56 -2.36
N ILE A 140 -25.00 7.73 -1.91
CA ILE A 140 -23.74 7.50 -2.61
C ILE A 140 -23.92 6.26 -3.50
N PRO A 141 -23.84 6.41 -4.84
CA PRO A 141 -23.93 5.27 -5.74
C PRO A 141 -22.70 4.37 -5.62
N VAL A 142 -22.94 3.07 -5.44
CA VAL A 142 -21.91 2.02 -5.38
C VAL A 142 -22.18 1.02 -6.50
N VAL A 143 -21.19 0.83 -7.36
CA VAL A 143 -21.21 -0.09 -8.51
C VAL A 143 -20.34 -1.30 -8.21
N GLU A 144 -20.80 -2.47 -8.60
CA GLU A 144 -20.10 -3.75 -8.46
C GLU A 144 -19.79 -4.38 -9.83
N ASP A 145 -18.79 -5.23 -9.88
CA ASP A 145 -18.30 -5.84 -11.13
C ASP A 145 -19.04 -7.10 -11.58
N LYS A 146 -19.70 -7.83 -10.69
CA LYS A 146 -20.52 -9.04 -10.97
C LYS A 146 -19.80 -10.15 -11.74
N ARG A 147 -18.52 -10.39 -11.45
CA ARG A 147 -17.71 -11.39 -12.13
C ARG A 147 -16.80 -12.13 -11.15
N SER A 148 -16.15 -13.22 -11.61
CA SER A 148 -15.23 -14.02 -10.80
C SER A 148 -13.78 -13.48 -10.73
N GLY A 149 -13.37 -12.60 -11.63
CA GLY A 149 -12.09 -11.89 -11.53
C GLY A 149 -12.26 -10.62 -10.68
N PHE A 150 -11.20 -10.17 -10.03
CA PHE A 150 -11.33 -9.09 -9.06
C PHE A 150 -11.37 -7.68 -9.67
N MET A 151 -12.26 -6.86 -9.16
CA MET A 151 -12.11 -5.41 -9.23
C MET A 151 -11.15 -4.98 -8.10
N HIS A 152 -9.86 -5.17 -8.31
CA HIS A 152 -8.83 -5.09 -7.24
C HIS A 152 -8.17 -3.72 -7.12
N HIS A 153 -8.69 -2.68 -7.74
CA HIS A 153 -8.22 -1.31 -7.56
C HIS A 153 -8.28 -0.83 -6.12
N LYS A 154 -7.41 0.09 -5.78
CA LYS A 154 -7.40 0.88 -4.54
C LYS A 154 -6.96 2.29 -4.89
N PHE A 155 -7.90 3.08 -5.42
CA PHE A 155 -7.63 4.47 -5.73
C PHE A 155 -8.83 5.38 -5.50
N MET A 156 -8.55 6.67 -5.37
CA MET A 156 -9.55 7.73 -5.35
C MET A 156 -9.03 8.94 -6.14
N VAL A 157 -9.91 9.50 -6.97
CA VAL A 157 -9.66 10.77 -7.67
C VAL A 157 -10.49 11.86 -6.99
N LEU A 158 -9.84 12.95 -6.63
CA LEU A 158 -10.46 14.05 -5.92
C LEU A 158 -10.37 15.32 -6.77
N ASP A 159 -11.52 15.97 -6.97
CA ASP A 159 -11.68 17.26 -7.66
C ASP A 159 -10.95 17.34 -9.02
N GLY A 160 -10.77 16.18 -9.69
CA GLY A 160 -10.10 16.09 -10.99
C GLY A 160 -8.62 16.48 -10.99
N HIS A 161 -7.96 16.58 -9.83
CA HIS A 161 -6.56 16.99 -9.76
C HIS A 161 -5.69 16.21 -8.76
N THR A 162 -6.28 15.43 -7.87
CA THR A 162 -5.52 14.64 -6.89
C THR A 162 -5.87 13.16 -7.03
N VAL A 163 -4.87 12.30 -7.08
CA VAL A 163 -4.99 10.85 -7.05
C VAL A 163 -4.41 10.35 -5.74
N TRP A 164 -5.16 9.53 -5.03
CA TRP A 164 -4.66 8.69 -3.95
C TRP A 164 -4.72 7.23 -4.40
N THR A 165 -3.62 6.49 -4.32
CA THR A 165 -3.56 5.10 -4.77
C THR A 165 -2.42 4.35 -4.09
N GLY A 166 -2.51 3.02 -4.04
CA GLY A 166 -1.50 2.15 -3.43
C GLY A 166 -2.04 0.75 -3.15
N SER A 167 -1.60 0.16 -2.04
CA SER A 167 -1.99 -1.20 -1.66
C SER A 167 -3.16 -1.26 -0.66
N THR A 168 -3.66 -0.13 -0.16
CA THR A 168 -4.57 -0.04 0.98
C THR A 168 -6.03 -0.19 0.60
N ASN A 169 -6.74 -1.20 1.11
CA ASN A 169 -8.20 -1.32 1.08
C ASN A 169 -8.86 -0.44 2.15
N LEU A 170 -10.17 -0.19 2.01
CA LEU A 170 -10.95 0.51 3.03
C LEU A 170 -11.55 -0.46 4.06
N THR A 171 -10.70 -1.30 4.67
CA THR A 171 -11.07 -2.21 5.76
C THR A 171 -10.32 -1.85 7.04
N PRO A 172 -10.84 -2.18 8.23
CA PRO A 172 -10.13 -1.92 9.48
C PRO A 172 -8.74 -2.58 9.52
N THR A 173 -8.63 -3.81 9.04
CA THR A 173 -7.36 -4.54 8.97
C THR A 173 -6.37 -3.86 8.04
N SER A 174 -6.80 -3.48 6.84
CA SER A 174 -5.95 -2.82 5.87
C SER A 174 -5.50 -1.43 6.31
N LEU A 175 -6.36 -0.65 6.95
CA LEU A 175 -6.06 0.70 7.42
C LEU A 175 -5.16 0.72 8.66
N TYR A 176 -5.27 -0.29 9.57
CA TYR A 176 -4.69 -0.21 10.89
C TYR A 176 -3.71 -1.33 11.24
N HIS A 177 -3.75 -2.47 10.54
CA HIS A 177 -3.00 -3.67 10.92
C HIS A 177 -2.01 -4.15 9.85
N HIS A 178 -2.32 -3.97 8.56
CA HIS A 178 -1.44 -4.40 7.49
C HIS A 178 -0.32 -3.39 7.22
N ASN A 179 0.86 -3.88 6.80
CA ASN A 179 1.86 -3.00 6.18
C ASN A 179 1.38 -2.65 4.78
N ASN A 180 0.89 -1.45 4.63
CA ASN A 180 0.40 -0.89 3.38
C ASN A 180 1.11 0.42 3.04
N ASN A 181 1.11 0.77 1.77
CA ASN A 181 1.52 2.07 1.28
C ASN A 181 0.42 2.74 0.47
N ALA A 182 0.47 4.05 0.43
CA ALA A 182 -0.27 4.85 -0.53
C ALA A 182 0.56 6.04 -1.00
N LEU A 183 0.24 6.51 -2.20
CA LEU A 183 0.74 7.75 -2.77
C LEU A 183 -0.41 8.74 -2.88
N THR A 184 -0.18 9.95 -2.43
CA THR A 184 -1.01 11.10 -2.77
C THR A 184 -0.30 11.90 -3.83
N ILE A 185 -0.89 11.99 -5.02
CA ILE A 185 -0.27 12.59 -6.21
C ILE A 185 -1.16 13.72 -6.70
N ARG A 186 -0.62 14.92 -6.75
CA ARG A 186 -1.33 16.07 -7.30
C ARG A 186 -0.90 16.32 -8.74
N SER A 187 -1.78 15.96 -9.67
CA SER A 187 -1.58 16.14 -11.10
C SER A 187 -2.92 16.00 -11.82
N LYS A 188 -3.35 17.05 -12.50
CA LYS A 188 -4.56 17.02 -13.34
C LYS A 188 -4.46 15.98 -14.43
N GLU A 189 -3.28 15.84 -15.01
CA GLU A 189 -3.05 14.89 -16.09
C GLU A 189 -3.19 13.44 -15.58
N LEU A 190 -2.53 13.09 -14.48
CA LEU A 190 -2.67 11.76 -13.88
C LEU A 190 -4.11 11.52 -13.39
N ALA A 191 -4.74 12.51 -12.77
CA ALA A 191 -6.14 12.43 -12.35
C ALA A 191 -7.08 12.15 -13.54
N SER A 192 -6.84 12.77 -14.70
CA SER A 192 -7.60 12.49 -15.94
C SER A 192 -7.46 11.03 -16.37
N VAL A 193 -6.26 10.45 -16.28
CA VAL A 193 -6.02 9.03 -16.62
C VAL A 193 -6.77 8.09 -15.68
N PHE A 194 -6.72 8.34 -14.36
CA PHE A 194 -7.46 7.57 -13.37
C PHE A 194 -8.99 7.77 -13.47
N THR A 195 -9.43 8.97 -13.84
CA THR A 195 -10.85 9.24 -14.12
C THR A 195 -11.34 8.43 -15.31
N ALA A 196 -10.54 8.32 -16.38
CA ALA A 196 -10.91 7.51 -17.53
C ALA A 196 -11.10 6.03 -17.16
N GLU A 197 -10.22 5.46 -16.31
CA GLU A 197 -10.39 4.12 -15.79
C GLU A 197 -11.62 4.01 -14.87
N PHE A 198 -11.83 4.99 -14.00
CA PHE A 198 -13.03 5.02 -13.15
C PHE A 198 -14.32 5.04 -13.99
N GLU A 199 -14.41 5.87 -15.02
CA GLU A 199 -15.60 5.95 -15.89
C GLU A 199 -15.81 4.64 -16.68
N ARG A 200 -14.74 4.00 -17.13
CA ARG A 200 -14.82 2.68 -17.76
C ARG A 200 -15.52 1.66 -16.85
N LEU A 201 -15.19 1.68 -15.54
CA LEU A 201 -15.80 0.78 -14.56
C LEU A 201 -17.20 1.25 -14.14
N PHE A 202 -17.35 2.53 -13.81
CA PHE A 202 -18.57 3.08 -13.21
C PHE A 202 -19.68 3.29 -14.23
N SER A 203 -19.37 3.94 -15.35
CA SER A 203 -20.38 4.32 -16.36
C SER A 203 -20.56 3.23 -17.41
N ASP A 204 -19.48 2.68 -17.95
CA ASP A 204 -19.51 1.69 -19.02
C ASP A 204 -19.70 0.25 -18.53
N ARG A 205 -19.50 -0.02 -17.23
CA ARG A 205 -19.53 -1.37 -16.65
C ARG A 205 -18.52 -2.34 -17.30
N ALA A 206 -17.45 -1.82 -17.83
CA ALA A 206 -16.45 -2.58 -18.57
C ALA A 206 -15.38 -3.16 -17.63
N PHE A 207 -15.71 -4.17 -16.87
CA PHE A 207 -14.81 -4.83 -15.93
C PHE A 207 -13.96 -5.93 -16.59
N GLY A 208 -12.78 -6.15 -16.05
CA GLY A 208 -11.89 -7.24 -16.47
C GLY A 208 -11.52 -7.18 -17.94
N SER A 209 -11.38 -8.35 -18.55
CA SER A 209 -11.07 -8.53 -19.98
C SER A 209 -12.31 -8.43 -20.88
N SER A 210 -13.25 -7.52 -20.55
CA SER A 210 -14.41 -7.21 -21.40
C SER A 210 -13.97 -6.83 -22.84
N GLU A 211 -14.93 -6.76 -23.76
CA GLU A 211 -14.67 -6.34 -25.16
C GLU A 211 -14.01 -4.95 -25.25
N ARG A 212 -14.22 -4.10 -24.24
CA ARG A 212 -13.54 -2.81 -24.12
C ARG A 212 -12.20 -3.01 -23.41
N PRO A 213 -11.07 -2.69 -24.07
CA PRO A 213 -9.76 -2.80 -23.46
C PRO A 213 -9.64 -1.89 -22.23
N SER A 214 -8.71 -2.20 -21.36
CA SER A 214 -8.28 -1.30 -20.30
C SER A 214 -7.83 0.04 -20.88
N VAL A 215 -7.86 1.09 -20.06
CA VAL A 215 -7.27 2.37 -20.46
C VAL A 215 -5.81 2.12 -20.86
N ALA A 216 -5.44 2.62 -22.03
CA ALA A 216 -4.06 2.51 -22.50
C ALA A 216 -3.08 3.06 -21.46
N PRO A 217 -1.85 2.52 -21.40
CA PRO A 217 -0.82 3.08 -20.52
C PRO A 217 -0.74 4.59 -20.71
N SER A 218 -0.63 5.33 -19.60
CA SER A 218 -0.44 6.76 -19.72
C SER A 218 0.88 7.06 -20.47
N ARG A 219 0.97 8.21 -21.08
CA ARG A 219 2.29 8.72 -21.43
C ARG A 219 3.15 8.88 -20.18
N VAL A 220 4.44 8.95 -20.33
CA VAL A 220 5.35 9.32 -19.24
C VAL A 220 5.13 10.79 -18.90
N MET A 221 4.66 11.08 -17.70
CA MET A 221 4.37 12.43 -17.23
C MET A 221 5.55 12.94 -16.40
N PRO A 222 6.13 14.11 -16.75
CA PRO A 222 7.18 14.71 -15.94
C PRO A 222 6.61 15.25 -14.63
N PHE A 223 7.40 15.13 -13.57
CA PHE A 223 7.15 15.72 -12.26
C PHE A 223 8.40 16.50 -11.81
N LYS A 224 8.27 17.38 -10.81
CA LYS A 224 9.41 18.13 -10.28
C LYS A 224 10.58 17.23 -9.89
N MET A 225 10.27 16.00 -9.47
CA MET A 225 11.24 14.99 -9.06
C MET A 225 11.00 13.70 -9.87
N GLY A 226 11.40 13.70 -11.13
CA GLY A 226 11.33 12.52 -11.98
C GLY A 226 10.12 12.47 -12.92
N SER A 227 9.59 11.29 -13.14
CA SER A 227 8.43 11.06 -14.01
C SER A 227 7.54 9.94 -13.48
N VAL A 228 6.26 9.97 -13.84
CA VAL A 228 5.26 8.96 -13.49
C VAL A 228 4.63 8.39 -14.75
N GLN A 229 4.38 7.10 -14.75
CA GLN A 229 3.60 6.41 -15.75
C GLN A 229 2.62 5.46 -15.08
N ALA A 230 1.35 5.46 -15.50
CA ALA A 230 0.31 4.61 -14.97
C ALA A 230 -0.08 3.53 -15.98
N PHE A 231 -0.37 2.34 -15.46
CA PHE A 231 -0.85 1.18 -16.20
C PHE A 231 -2.08 0.60 -15.49
N PHE A 232 -3.04 0.13 -16.25
CA PHE A 232 -4.21 -0.55 -15.71
C PHE A 232 -4.35 -1.93 -16.33
N SER A 233 -4.61 -2.94 -15.52
CA SER A 233 -4.95 -4.26 -16.02
C SER A 233 -6.48 -4.50 -16.02
N PRO A 234 -6.93 -5.51 -16.76
CA PRO A 234 -6.13 -6.47 -17.52
C PRO A 234 -5.60 -5.94 -18.85
N ARG A 235 -4.48 -6.53 -19.29
CA ARG A 235 -3.87 -6.29 -20.61
C ARG A 235 -3.38 -4.87 -20.88
N GLY A 236 -3.14 -4.10 -19.82
CA GLY A 236 -2.64 -2.72 -19.93
C GLY A 236 -1.12 -2.62 -20.06
N GLY A 237 -0.40 -3.75 -20.19
CA GLY A 237 1.04 -3.78 -20.39
C GLY A 237 1.86 -3.52 -19.12
N GLY A 238 1.23 -3.50 -17.94
CA GLY A 238 1.90 -3.25 -16.66
C GLY A 238 2.99 -4.28 -16.36
N ARG A 239 2.69 -5.55 -16.56
CA ARG A 239 3.65 -6.64 -16.37
C ARG A 239 4.90 -6.49 -17.26
N GLN A 240 4.72 -6.19 -18.55
CA GLN A 240 5.85 -5.98 -19.46
C GLN A 240 6.67 -4.77 -19.05
N ALA A 241 6.02 -3.70 -18.64
CA ALA A 241 6.73 -2.52 -18.15
C ALA A 241 7.55 -2.80 -16.89
N VAL A 242 7.08 -3.68 -15.99
CA VAL A 242 7.87 -4.14 -14.81
C VAL A 242 9.09 -4.92 -15.27
N LEU A 243 8.95 -5.87 -16.22
CA LEU A 243 10.07 -6.62 -16.81
C LEU A 243 11.11 -5.67 -17.40
N ASP A 244 10.68 -4.69 -18.21
CA ASP A 244 11.55 -3.73 -18.86
C ASP A 244 12.32 -2.84 -17.85
N GLU A 245 11.69 -2.48 -16.74
CA GLU A 245 12.38 -1.73 -15.67
C GLU A 245 13.37 -2.60 -14.90
N MET A 246 12.99 -3.84 -14.56
CA MET A 246 13.89 -4.76 -13.87
C MET A 246 15.12 -5.09 -14.71
N ASP A 247 14.96 -5.21 -16.04
CA ASP A 247 16.09 -5.45 -16.94
C ASP A 247 17.11 -4.29 -16.95
N LYS A 248 16.69 -3.08 -16.66
CA LYS A 248 17.56 -1.90 -16.53
C LYS A 248 18.37 -1.87 -15.24
N ALA A 249 18.06 -2.71 -14.24
CA ALA A 249 18.75 -2.72 -12.95
C ALA A 249 20.25 -2.95 -13.10
N ARG A 250 21.06 -2.15 -12.41
CA ARG A 250 22.54 -2.21 -12.47
C ARG A 250 23.19 -2.43 -11.09
N LYS A 251 22.52 -1.99 -10.01
CA LYS A 251 23.08 -2.04 -8.67
C LYS A 251 22.26 -2.93 -7.75
N ARG A 252 20.94 -2.72 -7.68
CA ARG A 252 20.09 -3.43 -6.73
C ARG A 252 18.63 -3.49 -7.16
N ILE A 253 17.94 -4.57 -6.71
CA ILE A 253 16.49 -4.71 -6.75
C ILE A 253 16.04 -5.02 -5.32
N ARG A 254 15.06 -4.28 -4.79
CA ARG A 254 14.42 -4.53 -3.50
C ARG A 254 12.94 -4.79 -3.69
N LEU A 255 12.47 -5.84 -3.03
CA LEU A 255 11.10 -6.34 -3.13
C LEU A 255 10.40 -6.19 -1.78
N MET A 256 9.20 -5.64 -1.76
CA MET A 256 8.24 -5.71 -0.65
C MET A 256 6.96 -6.25 -1.23
N THR A 257 6.69 -7.55 -1.08
CA THR A 257 5.65 -8.21 -1.88
C THR A 257 4.71 -9.05 -1.03
N PHE A 258 3.41 -8.77 -1.17
CA PHE A 258 2.35 -9.62 -0.65
C PHE A 258 2.33 -10.95 -1.40
N SER A 259 2.10 -10.92 -2.72
CA SER A 259 2.13 -12.09 -3.61
C SER A 259 3.16 -11.89 -4.72
N PHE A 260 4.02 -12.89 -4.93
CA PHE A 260 5.01 -12.92 -6.01
C PHE A 260 5.09 -14.31 -6.60
N THR A 261 4.34 -14.54 -7.67
CA THR A 261 4.16 -15.85 -8.30
C THR A 261 4.49 -15.86 -9.80
N ASP A 262 4.81 -14.70 -10.39
CA ASP A 262 5.13 -14.58 -11.81
C ASP A 262 6.52 -15.16 -12.11
N ALA A 263 6.52 -16.26 -12.84
CA ALA A 263 7.74 -17.02 -13.13
C ALA A 263 8.75 -16.23 -14.00
N GLU A 264 8.26 -15.37 -14.91
CA GLU A 264 9.15 -14.60 -15.80
C GLU A 264 9.81 -13.46 -15.05
N LEU A 265 9.05 -12.73 -14.19
CA LEU A 265 9.65 -11.77 -13.26
C LEU A 265 10.69 -12.44 -12.36
N GLY A 266 10.39 -13.66 -11.89
CA GLY A 266 11.34 -14.45 -11.11
C GLY A 266 12.60 -14.85 -11.86
N MET A 267 12.51 -15.15 -13.14
CA MET A 267 13.68 -15.44 -13.98
C MET A 267 14.56 -14.21 -14.17
N VAL A 268 13.97 -13.04 -14.43
CA VAL A 268 14.73 -11.78 -14.54
C VAL A 268 15.45 -11.47 -13.23
N ILE A 269 14.81 -11.65 -12.08
CA ILE A 269 15.45 -11.46 -10.76
C ILE A 269 16.65 -12.39 -10.59
N ALA A 270 16.48 -13.67 -10.92
CA ALA A 270 17.56 -14.66 -10.80
C ALA A 270 18.74 -14.32 -11.73
N ASP A 271 18.47 -13.93 -12.97
CA ASP A 271 19.48 -13.49 -13.93
C ASP A 271 20.24 -12.26 -13.44
N LYS A 272 19.52 -11.22 -12.98
CA LYS A 272 20.14 -10.01 -12.42
C LYS A 272 21.03 -10.34 -11.23
N ALA A 273 20.59 -11.21 -10.33
CA ALA A 273 21.40 -11.63 -9.19
C ALA A 273 22.67 -12.39 -9.62
N ALA A 274 22.56 -13.30 -10.58
CA ALA A 274 23.70 -14.03 -11.16
C ALA A 274 24.72 -13.07 -11.82
N ASN A 275 24.26 -11.93 -12.34
CA ASN A 275 25.07 -10.89 -12.95
C ASN A 275 25.53 -9.79 -11.95
N GLY A 276 25.43 -10.07 -10.65
CA GLY A 276 26.01 -9.21 -9.58
C GLY A 276 25.12 -8.05 -9.12
N VAL A 277 23.86 -7.98 -9.54
CA VAL A 277 22.89 -7.06 -8.98
C VAL A 277 22.48 -7.55 -7.58
N LEU A 278 22.55 -6.68 -6.57
CA LEU A 278 22.11 -7.00 -5.22
C LEU A 278 20.58 -7.14 -5.18
N VAL A 279 20.09 -8.36 -4.93
CA VAL A 279 18.66 -8.62 -4.77
C VAL A 279 18.33 -8.87 -3.30
N GLU A 280 17.36 -8.09 -2.78
CA GLU A 280 16.87 -8.20 -1.42
C GLU A 280 15.33 -8.18 -1.43
N GLY A 281 14.67 -8.92 -0.51
CA GLY A 281 13.21 -8.94 -0.49
C GLY A 281 12.58 -9.30 0.83
N VAL A 282 11.47 -8.61 1.17
CA VAL A 282 10.57 -9.00 2.25
C VAL A 282 9.27 -9.51 1.62
N PHE A 283 8.87 -10.70 2.00
CA PHE A 283 7.70 -11.41 1.49
C PHE A 283 6.69 -11.59 2.62
N ASP A 284 5.41 -11.43 2.30
CA ASP A 284 4.35 -11.79 3.23
C ASP A 284 4.49 -13.26 3.63
N ARG A 285 4.46 -13.51 4.92
CA ARG A 285 4.70 -14.82 5.50
C ARG A 285 3.68 -15.87 5.03
N TRP A 286 2.41 -15.47 4.90
CA TRP A 286 1.33 -16.40 4.56
C TRP A 286 1.35 -16.75 3.09
N LEU A 287 1.52 -15.76 2.23
CA LEU A 287 1.59 -15.96 0.78
C LEU A 287 2.90 -16.63 0.34
N ALA A 288 3.99 -16.42 1.07
CA ALA A 288 5.25 -17.10 0.84
C ALA A 288 5.14 -18.64 1.05
N ALA A 289 4.17 -19.10 1.85
CA ALA A 289 3.89 -20.52 2.05
C ALA A 289 3.05 -21.15 0.92
N SER A 290 2.54 -20.36 -0.02
CA SER A 290 1.82 -20.88 -1.20
C SER A 290 2.76 -21.68 -2.09
N ARG A 291 2.26 -22.79 -2.66
CA ARG A 291 3.01 -23.63 -3.62
C ARG A 291 3.47 -22.88 -4.87
N TYR A 292 2.85 -21.74 -5.17
CA TYR A 292 3.18 -20.90 -6.33
C TYR A 292 4.19 -19.80 -6.01
N SER A 293 4.45 -19.55 -4.73
CA SER A 293 5.36 -18.50 -4.30
C SER A 293 6.79 -18.75 -4.80
N LEU A 294 7.44 -17.69 -5.26
CA LEU A 294 8.86 -17.73 -5.64
C LEU A 294 9.82 -17.54 -4.45
N PHE A 295 9.31 -17.25 -3.24
CA PHE A 295 10.13 -17.09 -2.05
C PHE A 295 11.05 -18.30 -1.77
N PRO A 296 10.56 -19.57 -1.79
CA PRO A 296 11.43 -20.74 -1.56
C PRO A 296 12.56 -20.81 -2.59
N LYS A 297 12.25 -20.61 -3.87
CA LYS A 297 13.24 -20.61 -4.95
C LYS A 297 14.32 -19.54 -4.77
N PHE A 298 13.93 -18.32 -4.43
CA PHE A 298 14.88 -17.24 -4.14
C PHE A 298 15.77 -17.57 -2.95
N LYS A 299 15.19 -18.20 -1.92
CA LYS A 299 15.94 -18.65 -0.75
C LYS A 299 16.98 -19.72 -1.08
N GLU A 300 16.60 -20.71 -1.91
CA GLU A 300 17.49 -21.77 -2.41
C GLU A 300 18.63 -21.20 -3.28
N GLN A 301 18.37 -20.14 -4.04
CA GLN A 301 19.36 -19.42 -4.83
C GLN A 301 20.30 -18.53 -3.98
N GLY A 302 20.11 -18.49 -2.66
CA GLY A 302 20.96 -17.69 -1.76
C GLY A 302 20.66 -16.19 -1.76
N LEU A 303 19.52 -15.75 -2.30
CA LEU A 303 19.15 -14.34 -2.27
C LEU A 303 18.80 -13.88 -0.85
N ASN A 304 19.02 -12.60 -0.56
CA ASN A 304 18.73 -11.97 0.71
C ASN A 304 17.22 -11.73 0.86
N VAL A 305 16.47 -12.79 1.14
CA VAL A 305 15.01 -12.71 1.28
C VAL A 305 14.54 -13.12 2.67
N TRP A 306 13.54 -12.39 3.21
CA TRP A 306 12.98 -12.58 4.54
C TRP A 306 11.47 -12.73 4.48
N LEU A 307 10.93 -13.53 5.40
CA LEU A 307 9.51 -13.50 5.73
C LEU A 307 9.27 -12.31 6.64
N ASP A 308 8.19 -11.57 6.40
CA ASP A 308 7.88 -10.38 7.18
C ASP A 308 7.66 -10.68 8.68
N GLY A 309 7.73 -9.63 9.50
CA GLY A 309 7.54 -9.71 10.94
C GLY A 309 6.17 -9.20 11.41
N ASN A 310 5.21 -8.95 10.50
CA ASN A 310 3.87 -8.51 10.87
C ASN A 310 3.00 -9.72 11.26
N GLU A 311 2.25 -9.61 12.33
CA GLU A 311 1.29 -10.64 12.74
C GLU A 311 0.07 -10.69 11.82
N ALA A 312 -0.31 -9.56 11.21
CA ALA A 312 -1.35 -9.47 10.21
C ALA A 312 -0.75 -9.73 8.81
N LEU A 313 -0.66 -8.73 7.94
CA LEU A 313 -0.12 -8.88 6.59
C LEU A 313 0.94 -7.83 6.26
N MET A 314 1.93 -8.25 5.51
CA MET A 314 2.76 -7.35 4.73
C MET A 314 2.17 -7.24 3.31
N HIS A 315 1.30 -6.23 3.12
CA HIS A 315 0.44 -6.13 1.94
C HIS A 315 0.99 -5.20 0.85
N HIS A 316 2.25 -4.82 0.92
CA HIS A 316 2.90 -4.05 -0.15
C HIS A 316 2.99 -4.82 -1.47
N LYS A 317 2.99 -4.08 -2.58
CA LYS A 317 3.31 -4.53 -3.92
C LYS A 317 4.29 -3.52 -4.50
N VAL A 318 5.57 -3.66 -4.11
CA VAL A 318 6.62 -2.66 -4.38
C VAL A 318 7.87 -3.33 -4.90
N ILE A 319 8.44 -2.76 -5.96
CA ILE A 319 9.78 -3.03 -6.43
C ILE A 319 10.56 -1.71 -6.47
N LEU A 320 11.73 -1.68 -5.84
CA LEU A 320 12.68 -0.58 -5.96
C LEU A 320 13.83 -1.01 -6.86
N ILE A 321 14.18 -0.17 -7.82
CA ILE A 321 15.28 -0.46 -8.75
C ILE A 321 16.32 0.64 -8.63
N ASP A 322 17.52 0.24 -8.29
CA ASP A 322 18.64 1.12 -8.03
C ASP A 322 18.27 2.21 -6.99
N ASP A 323 18.70 3.44 -7.19
CA ASP A 323 18.31 4.58 -6.37
C ASP A 323 17.38 5.52 -7.13
N ALA A 324 16.65 5.01 -8.12
CA ALA A 324 15.99 5.82 -9.12
C ALA A 324 14.52 5.49 -9.35
N THR A 325 14.09 4.22 -9.22
CA THR A 325 12.75 3.81 -9.65
C THR A 325 11.96 3.15 -8.53
N VAL A 326 10.71 3.58 -8.37
CA VAL A 326 9.68 2.96 -7.53
C VAL A 326 8.59 2.41 -8.42
N ILE A 327 8.28 1.13 -8.28
CA ILE A 327 7.12 0.47 -8.88
C ILE A 327 6.17 0.15 -7.74
N THR A 328 4.90 0.61 -7.83
CA THR A 328 3.91 0.38 -6.76
C THR A 328 2.48 0.50 -7.28
N GLY A 329 1.50 0.09 -6.47
CA GLY A 329 0.08 0.13 -6.79
C GLY A 329 -0.70 -0.98 -6.10
N SER A 330 -1.80 -1.40 -6.74
CA SER A 330 -2.59 -2.56 -6.29
C SER A 330 -2.10 -3.88 -6.88
N PHE A 331 -1.27 -3.83 -7.94
CA PHE A 331 -0.87 -4.93 -8.80
C PHE A 331 0.03 -5.94 -8.05
N ASN A 332 -0.48 -7.14 -7.78
CA ASN A 332 0.32 -8.26 -7.32
C ASN A 332 1.21 -8.77 -8.47
N PHE A 333 2.41 -9.23 -8.15
CA PHE A 333 3.34 -9.72 -9.18
C PHE A 333 2.98 -11.17 -9.55
N SER A 334 1.82 -11.31 -10.22
CA SER A 334 1.21 -12.57 -10.65
C SER A 334 0.63 -12.45 -12.06
N GLN A 335 0.48 -13.58 -12.75
CA GLN A 335 -0.20 -13.59 -14.06
C GLN A 335 -1.67 -13.19 -13.95
N ASN A 336 -2.32 -13.52 -12.85
CA ASN A 336 -3.72 -13.20 -12.63
C ASN A 336 -3.96 -11.69 -12.55
N ALA A 337 -3.04 -10.95 -11.93
CA ALA A 337 -3.11 -9.49 -11.87
C ALA A 337 -3.07 -8.84 -13.26
N GLU A 338 -2.28 -9.36 -14.20
CA GLU A 338 -2.21 -8.85 -15.58
C GLU A 338 -3.38 -9.31 -16.43
N ALA A 339 -3.82 -10.58 -16.28
CA ALA A 339 -4.75 -11.19 -17.22
C ALA A 339 -6.23 -10.98 -16.87
N ASN A 340 -6.57 -10.94 -15.57
CA ASN A 340 -7.94 -11.08 -15.11
C ASN A 340 -8.44 -9.93 -14.23
N ASN A 341 -7.59 -9.41 -13.34
CA ASN A 341 -7.99 -8.41 -12.36
C ASN A 341 -8.00 -6.99 -12.95
N ASN A 342 -8.82 -6.12 -12.37
CA ASN A 342 -8.66 -4.68 -12.55
C ASN A 342 -7.65 -4.16 -11.52
N GLU A 343 -6.47 -3.76 -11.96
CA GLU A 343 -5.38 -3.27 -11.14
C GLU A 343 -4.85 -1.93 -11.64
N ALA A 344 -4.23 -1.17 -10.74
CA ALA A 344 -3.44 0.00 -11.08
C ALA A 344 -1.98 -0.22 -10.70
N LEU A 345 -1.07 0.08 -11.60
CA LEU A 345 0.37 0.04 -11.42
C LEU A 345 0.95 1.40 -11.79
N LEU A 346 1.82 1.93 -10.93
CA LEU A 346 2.61 3.13 -11.18
C LEU A 346 4.09 2.78 -11.26
N ILE A 347 4.76 3.33 -12.27
CA ILE A 347 6.22 3.34 -12.37
C ILE A 347 6.67 4.80 -12.25
N ILE A 348 7.43 5.07 -11.20
CA ILE A 348 7.94 6.41 -10.90
C ILE A 348 9.46 6.36 -11.03
N ARG A 349 10.01 7.15 -11.96
CA ARG A 349 11.42 7.12 -12.35
C ARG A 349 12.12 8.41 -11.97
N ASN A 350 13.42 8.32 -11.68
CA ASN A 350 14.28 9.47 -11.34
C ASN A 350 13.75 10.26 -10.14
N ALA A 351 13.24 9.55 -9.11
CA ALA A 351 12.64 10.12 -7.91
C ALA A 351 13.41 9.70 -6.64
N PRO A 352 14.64 10.16 -6.43
CA PRO A 352 15.54 9.67 -5.36
C PRO A 352 14.95 9.84 -3.95
N ASP A 353 14.25 10.94 -3.67
CA ASP A 353 13.64 11.14 -2.35
C ASP A 353 12.48 10.17 -2.10
N LEU A 354 11.71 9.86 -3.15
CA LEU A 354 10.65 8.85 -3.06
C LEU A 354 11.28 7.46 -2.86
N VAL A 355 12.31 7.11 -3.64
CA VAL A 355 13.05 5.86 -3.46
C VAL A 355 13.58 5.76 -2.06
N LYS A 356 14.16 6.85 -1.52
CA LYS A 356 14.64 6.87 -0.13
C LYS A 356 13.54 6.59 0.88
N ALA A 357 12.35 7.17 0.73
CA ALA A 357 11.23 6.93 1.63
C ALA A 357 10.78 5.45 1.62
N TYR A 358 10.71 4.84 0.45
CA TYR A 358 10.42 3.41 0.32
C TYR A 358 11.56 2.51 0.80
N ASP A 359 12.79 2.94 0.66
CA ASP A 359 13.98 2.25 1.17
C ASP A 359 14.02 2.24 2.71
N ASP A 360 13.64 3.35 3.33
CA ASP A 360 13.51 3.43 4.78
C ASP A 360 12.40 2.48 5.28
N GLU A 361 11.27 2.37 4.56
CA GLU A 361 10.23 1.39 4.83
C GLU A 361 10.75 -0.05 4.66
N PHE A 362 11.47 -0.34 3.58
CA PHE A 362 12.10 -1.64 3.37
C PHE A 362 13.00 -2.04 4.53
N LYS A 363 13.89 -1.15 4.98
CA LYS A 363 14.78 -1.39 6.12
C LYS A 363 14.03 -1.65 7.41
N ARG A 364 12.93 -0.92 7.65
CA ARG A 364 12.05 -1.14 8.80
C ARG A 364 11.43 -2.54 8.75
N LEU A 365 10.94 -2.97 7.59
CA LEU A 365 10.37 -4.32 7.41
C LEU A 365 11.43 -5.41 7.59
N VAL A 366 12.63 -5.24 7.06
CA VAL A 366 13.75 -6.18 7.27
C VAL A 366 14.10 -6.26 8.77
N GLN A 367 14.12 -5.14 9.48
CA GLN A 367 14.38 -5.14 10.92
C GLN A 367 13.28 -5.90 11.66
N ALA A 368 12.00 -5.66 11.36
CA ALA A 368 10.89 -6.39 11.92
C ALA A 368 10.97 -7.90 11.62
N ALA A 369 11.30 -8.27 10.39
CA ALA A 369 11.47 -9.67 9.98
C ALA A 369 12.57 -10.41 10.79
N LYS A 370 13.63 -9.69 11.20
CA LYS A 370 14.71 -10.24 12.00
C LYS A 370 14.41 -10.33 13.49
N THR A 371 13.58 -9.44 14.01
CA THR A 371 13.30 -9.32 15.45
C THR A 371 12.00 -9.98 15.87
N ASN A 372 10.98 -9.91 15.03
CA ASN A 372 9.66 -10.42 15.35
C ASN A 372 9.51 -11.89 14.92
N ARG A 373 8.95 -12.71 15.79
CA ARG A 373 8.54 -14.08 15.48
C ARG A 373 7.02 -14.14 15.59
N PRO A 374 6.27 -13.82 14.53
CA PRO A 374 4.83 -13.88 14.59
C PRO A 374 4.33 -15.29 14.90
N PRO A 375 3.15 -15.43 15.51
CA PRO A 375 2.58 -16.72 15.89
C PRO A 375 2.41 -17.61 14.65
N ARG A 376 2.40 -18.94 14.88
CA ARG A 376 2.29 -19.94 13.80
C ARG A 376 0.88 -20.07 13.21
N GLN A 377 -0.11 -19.39 13.78
CA GLN A 377 -1.51 -19.47 13.33
C GLN A 377 -1.79 -18.41 12.25
N LYS A 378 -2.44 -18.86 11.18
CA LYS A 378 -2.92 -17.96 10.11
C LYS A 378 -3.92 -16.98 10.71
N PRO A 379 -3.83 -15.66 10.43
CA PRO A 379 -4.85 -14.72 10.83
C PRO A 379 -6.22 -15.15 10.29
N GLN A 380 -7.26 -15.01 11.10
CA GLN A 380 -8.65 -15.18 10.65
C GLN A 380 -9.09 -13.92 9.91
N ASP A 381 -8.39 -13.57 8.84
CA ASP A 381 -8.71 -12.42 8.03
C ASP A 381 -9.47 -12.87 6.77
N PRO A 382 -10.69 -12.38 6.53
CA PRO A 382 -11.46 -12.73 5.34
C PRO A 382 -10.77 -12.35 4.03
N GLU A 383 -9.91 -11.34 4.01
CA GLU A 383 -9.13 -10.93 2.82
C GLU A 383 -8.27 -12.07 2.24
N HIS A 384 -8.09 -13.17 2.99
CA HIS A 384 -7.27 -14.32 2.58
C HIS A 384 -8.03 -15.44 1.91
N GLN A 385 -9.35 -15.44 1.93
CA GLN A 385 -10.12 -16.60 1.46
C GLN A 385 -10.40 -16.57 -0.04
N THR A 386 -10.13 -15.48 -0.72
CA THR A 386 -10.45 -15.32 -2.13
C THR A 386 -9.22 -14.91 -2.94
N GLY A 387 -8.54 -15.86 -3.53
CA GLY A 387 -8.16 -15.80 -4.94
C GLY A 387 -6.95 -15.02 -5.41
N ASP A 388 -6.00 -14.58 -4.57
CA ASP A 388 -4.66 -14.18 -5.07
C ASP A 388 -3.74 -15.40 -5.35
N VAL A 389 -4.32 -16.57 -5.43
CA VAL A 389 -3.64 -17.79 -5.88
C VAL A 389 -3.89 -17.92 -7.38
N PRO A 390 -2.85 -18.19 -8.21
CA PRO A 390 -2.94 -18.24 -9.68
C PRO A 390 -3.98 -19.19 -10.21
#